data_39f6827ad9be9c8457d2df3cf28b11b1
#
_entry.id   39f6827ad9be9c8457d2df3cf28b11b1
#
_cell.length_a   1.000
_cell.length_b   1.000
_cell.length_c   1.000
_cell.angle_alpha   90.00
_cell.angle_beta   90.00
_cell.angle_gamma   90.00
#
_symmetry.space_group_name_H-M   'P 1'
#
loop_
_entity.id
_entity.type
_entity.pdbx_description
1 polymer ?
#
loop_
_entity_poly.entity_id
_entity_poly.type
_entity_poly.pdbx_seq_one_letter_code
_entity_poly.pdbx_strand_id
1 'polypeptide(L)'
;LVGSEMCIRDSIEVYGEMHRYIPYLAKNAGFNKIGEKIVHHQARKYGKTKFGLNRFVNGYLDLLTLWFLSTFGIKPMHIFGFLGSIMFILGFIAVAIIGVNKLYDLYSGNPYRLITDSPYFYLALTTMIIGTQLFLAGFIGELIARNAPERNKYQIEKEL
;
A
#
# COMPACT_ATOMS: atom_id res chain seq x y z
N LEU A 1 6.70 14.60 35.15
CA LEU A 1 5.91 13.67 34.28
C LEU A 1 5.30 14.34 33.03
N VAL A 2 5.40 15.67 32.87
CA VAL A 2 4.90 16.42 31.70
C VAL A 2 5.82 16.25 30.48
N GLY A 3 7.08 15.91 30.67
CA GLY A 3 8.06 15.75 29.60
C GLY A 3 7.91 14.49 28.74
N SER A 4 7.37 13.39 29.31
CA SER A 4 7.24 12.14 28.57
C SER A 4 6.05 12.09 27.60
N GLU A 5 4.99 12.84 27.90
CA GLU A 5 3.83 12.94 27.02
C GLU A 5 4.12 13.79 25.78
N MET A 6 4.98 14.79 25.88
CA MET A 6 5.42 15.61 24.77
C MET A 6 6.25 14.80 23.76
N CYS A 7 7.13 13.92 24.23
CA CYS A 7 7.94 13.06 23.35
C CYS A 7 7.11 12.05 22.55
N ILE A 8 6.04 11.49 23.12
CA ILE A 8 5.17 10.53 22.42
C ILE A 8 4.35 11.24 21.34
N ARG A 9 3.82 12.43 21.67
CA ARG A 9 3.02 13.23 20.73
C ARG A 9 3.83 13.68 19.52
N ASP A 10 5.09 14.05 19.72
CA ASP A 10 6.00 14.50 18.66
C ASP A 10 6.51 13.34 17.78
N SER A 11 6.44 12.10 18.32
CA SER A 11 6.89 10.89 17.61
C SER A 11 5.80 10.19 16.80
N ILE A 12 4.54 10.61 16.93
CA ILE A 12 3.40 9.99 16.27
C ILE A 12 2.69 11.02 15.40
N GLU A 13 2.75 10.85 14.08
CA GLU A 13 1.95 11.64 13.16
C GLU A 13 0.51 11.12 13.11
N VAL A 14 -0.43 11.96 13.53
CA VAL A 14 -1.86 11.64 13.52
C VAL A 14 -2.55 12.49 12.47
N TYR A 15 -2.94 11.89 11.37
CA TYR A 15 -3.70 12.53 10.29
C TYR A 15 -5.20 12.23 10.38
N GLY A 16 -6.04 13.23 10.22
CA GLY A 16 -7.49 13.08 10.07
C GLY A 16 -8.16 12.30 11.22
N GLU A 17 -8.88 11.24 10.90
CA GLU A 17 -9.59 10.37 11.86
C GLU A 17 -8.67 9.32 12.54
N MET A 18 -7.36 9.34 12.29
CA MET A 18 -6.37 8.39 12.84
C MET A 18 -6.21 8.46 14.36
N HIS A 19 -6.81 9.46 15.03
CA HIS A 19 -6.82 9.56 16.49
C HIS A 19 -7.39 8.30 17.20
N ARG A 20 -8.16 7.47 16.49
CA ARG A 20 -8.68 6.19 17.00
C ARG A 20 -7.61 5.10 17.06
N TYR A 21 -6.55 5.24 16.29
CA TYR A 21 -5.51 4.24 16.11
C TYR A 21 -4.21 4.62 16.82
N ILE A 22 -4.24 5.64 17.71
CA ILE A 22 -3.08 6.09 18.51
C ILE A 22 -2.36 4.92 19.22
N PRO A 23 -3.06 3.95 19.85
CA PRO A 23 -2.37 2.82 20.48
C PRO A 23 -1.60 1.94 19.48
N TYR A 24 -2.14 1.79 18.28
CA TYR A 24 -1.49 1.04 17.21
C TYR A 24 -0.25 1.79 16.66
N LEU A 25 -0.39 3.10 16.43
CA LEU A 25 0.71 3.97 15.99
C LEU A 25 1.82 4.03 17.03
N ALA A 26 1.48 4.11 18.31
CA ALA A 26 2.42 4.09 19.42
C ALA A 26 3.21 2.76 19.46
N LYS A 27 2.53 1.63 19.26
CA LYS A 27 3.18 0.33 19.18
C LYS A 27 4.17 0.25 18.00
N ASN A 28 3.80 0.77 16.83
CA ASN A 28 4.68 0.81 15.66
C ASN A 28 5.86 1.76 15.84
N ALA A 29 5.70 2.83 16.63
CA ALA A 29 6.78 3.75 17.02
C ALA A 29 7.71 3.19 18.11
N GLY A 30 7.50 1.93 18.55
CA GLY A 30 8.37 1.25 19.53
C GLY A 30 7.89 1.30 20.97
N PHE A 31 6.76 1.95 21.27
CA PHE A 31 6.21 2.01 22.64
C PHE A 31 5.42 0.74 22.98
N ASN A 32 6.06 -0.23 23.61
CA ASN A 32 5.46 -1.54 23.91
C ASN A 32 4.58 -1.54 25.18
N LYS A 33 4.70 -0.53 26.05
CA LYS A 33 3.94 -0.45 27.30
C LYS A 33 2.78 0.54 27.15
N ILE A 34 1.61 0.05 26.77
CA ILE A 34 0.38 0.83 26.66
C ILE A 34 -0.51 0.47 27.83
N GLY A 35 -0.84 1.45 28.68
CA GLY A 35 -1.74 1.28 29.83
C GLY A 35 -3.14 1.81 29.54
N GLU A 36 -4.15 1.19 30.12
CA GLU A 36 -5.54 1.64 30.06
C GLU A 36 -5.95 2.22 31.42
N LYS A 37 -6.64 3.35 31.40
CA LYS A 37 -7.23 3.96 32.59
C LYS A 37 -8.73 4.11 32.40
N ILE A 38 -9.49 3.57 33.35
CA ILE A 38 -10.94 3.70 33.35
C ILE A 38 -11.32 5.14 33.69
N VAL A 39 -12.06 5.78 32.79
CA VAL A 39 -12.62 7.12 32.98
C VAL A 39 -14.13 7.06 32.97
N HIS A 40 -14.77 7.71 33.96
CA HIS A 40 -16.23 7.83 34.01
C HIS A 40 -16.68 8.89 33.00
N HIS A 41 -17.36 8.44 31.95
CA HIS A 41 -17.87 9.30 30.90
C HIS A 41 -19.26 9.81 31.27
N GLN A 42 -19.45 11.14 31.33
CA GLN A 42 -20.78 11.72 31.50
C GLN A 42 -21.55 11.67 30.20
N ALA A 43 -22.80 11.20 30.25
CA ALA A 43 -23.67 11.17 29.09
C ALA A 43 -23.93 12.60 28.55
N ARG A 44 -23.89 12.75 27.24
CA ARG A 44 -24.11 14.04 26.57
C ARG A 44 -25.54 14.50 26.82
N LYS A 45 -25.72 15.66 27.45
CA LYS A 45 -27.03 16.22 27.77
C LYS A 45 -27.76 16.81 26.55
N TYR A 46 -27.05 17.24 25.51
CA TYR A 46 -27.61 17.85 24.30
C TYR A 46 -26.89 17.34 23.05
N GLY A 47 -27.65 17.12 21.98
CA GLY A 47 -27.14 16.78 20.65
C GLY A 47 -27.56 15.38 20.16
N LYS A 48 -27.88 15.27 18.87
CA LYS A 48 -28.16 14.00 18.20
C LYS A 48 -26.86 13.41 17.67
N THR A 49 -26.65 12.11 17.87
CA THR A 49 -25.52 11.37 17.32
C THR A 49 -25.66 11.27 15.81
N LYS A 50 -24.78 11.94 15.07
CA LYS A 50 -24.68 11.81 13.61
C LYS A 50 -23.83 10.58 13.24
N PHE A 51 -24.34 9.39 13.53
CA PHE A 51 -23.74 8.15 13.03
C PHE A 51 -24.24 7.93 11.59
N GLY A 52 -23.43 8.31 10.60
CA GLY A 52 -23.71 8.08 9.19
C GLY A 52 -22.81 6.97 8.61
N LEU A 53 -23.28 6.32 7.53
CA LEU A 53 -22.51 5.33 6.76
C LEU A 53 -21.15 5.88 6.31
N ASN A 54 -21.05 7.17 6.02
CA ASN A 54 -19.78 7.83 5.65
C ASN A 54 -18.68 7.66 6.70
N ARG A 55 -19.01 7.64 7.99
CA ARG A 55 -18.05 7.44 9.06
C ARG A 55 -17.52 6.02 9.11
N PHE A 56 -18.33 5.04 8.74
CA PHE A 56 -17.91 3.65 8.64
C PHE A 56 -16.96 3.45 7.46
N VAL A 57 -17.31 4.03 6.29
CA VAL A 57 -16.47 3.97 5.08
C VAL A 57 -15.12 4.66 5.34
N ASN A 58 -15.12 5.85 5.94
CA ASN A 58 -13.88 6.56 6.26
C ASN A 58 -13.02 5.76 7.26
N GLY A 59 -13.64 5.18 8.30
CA GLY A 59 -12.89 4.34 9.26
C GLY A 59 -12.28 3.08 8.62
N TYR A 60 -12.98 2.47 7.66
CA TYR A 60 -12.45 1.34 6.90
C TYR A 60 -11.27 1.77 6.00
N LEU A 61 -11.39 2.88 5.30
CA LEU A 61 -10.33 3.43 4.46
C LEU A 61 -9.09 3.81 5.28
N ASP A 62 -9.29 4.40 6.46
CA ASP A 62 -8.19 4.73 7.38
C ASP A 62 -7.46 3.47 7.87
N LEU A 63 -8.22 2.40 8.19
CA LEU A 63 -7.66 1.11 8.57
C LEU A 63 -6.85 0.47 7.43
N LEU A 64 -7.39 0.52 6.22
CA LEU A 64 -6.72 0.02 5.02
C LEU A 64 -5.42 0.79 4.77
N THR A 65 -5.47 2.11 4.91
CA THR A 65 -4.29 2.99 4.75
C THR A 65 -3.22 2.69 5.79
N LEU A 66 -3.60 2.52 7.07
CA LEU A 66 -2.67 2.15 8.14
C LEU A 66 -2.04 0.79 7.91
N TRP A 67 -2.84 -0.21 7.53
CA TRP A 67 -2.34 -1.53 7.20
C TRP A 67 -1.36 -1.48 6.02
N PHE A 68 -1.72 -0.73 4.98
CA PHE A 68 -0.88 -0.56 3.80
C PHE A 68 0.46 0.13 4.15
N LEU A 69 0.42 1.26 4.85
CA LEU A 69 1.61 2.00 5.26
C LEU A 69 2.51 1.21 6.21
N SER A 70 1.94 0.47 7.15
CA SER A 70 2.72 -0.35 8.09
C SER A 70 3.41 -1.53 7.40
N THR A 71 2.76 -2.10 6.37
CA THR A 71 3.28 -3.28 5.67
C THR A 71 4.25 -2.89 4.55
N PHE A 72 3.93 -1.83 3.79
CA PHE A 72 4.63 -1.47 2.55
C PHE A 72 5.40 -0.14 2.64
N GLY A 73 5.21 0.64 3.69
CA GLY A 73 5.80 1.98 3.82
C GLY A 73 7.33 2.00 3.87
N ILE A 74 7.97 0.89 4.30
CA ILE A 74 9.43 0.84 4.45
C ILE A 74 10.14 0.47 3.14
N LYS A 75 9.58 -0.44 2.34
CA LYS A 75 10.20 -0.95 1.10
C LYS A 75 9.15 -1.28 0.03
N PRO A 76 8.46 -0.29 -0.54
CA PRO A 76 7.40 -0.54 -1.52
C PRO A 76 7.93 -1.18 -2.81
N MET A 77 9.17 -0.88 -3.23
CA MET A 77 9.78 -1.42 -4.44
C MET A 77 9.91 -2.96 -4.42
N HIS A 78 10.19 -3.55 -3.25
CA HIS A 78 10.38 -5.01 -3.16
C HIS A 78 9.13 -5.80 -3.53
N ILE A 79 7.94 -5.29 -3.22
CA ILE A 79 6.68 -5.99 -3.45
C ILE A 79 6.09 -5.60 -4.80
N PHE A 80 5.88 -4.30 -5.02
CA PHE A 80 5.28 -3.82 -6.26
C PHE A 80 6.20 -4.04 -7.46
N GLY A 81 7.51 -3.83 -7.29
CA GLY A 81 8.50 -4.09 -8.32
C GLY A 81 8.60 -5.57 -8.68
N PHE A 82 8.61 -6.46 -7.66
CA PHE A 82 8.66 -7.90 -7.88
C PHE A 82 7.40 -8.41 -8.58
N LEU A 83 6.21 -8.04 -8.06
CA LEU A 83 4.93 -8.43 -8.64
C LEU A 83 4.77 -7.87 -10.06
N GLY A 84 5.13 -6.59 -10.27
CA GLY A 84 5.10 -5.95 -11.56
C GLY A 84 6.02 -6.62 -12.59
N SER A 85 7.23 -7.00 -12.17
CA SER A 85 8.19 -7.72 -13.03
C SER A 85 7.67 -9.10 -13.43
N ILE A 86 7.08 -9.85 -12.50
CA ILE A 86 6.50 -11.17 -12.80
C ILE A 86 5.35 -11.01 -13.80
N MET A 87 4.41 -10.09 -13.55
CA MET A 87 3.28 -9.87 -14.46
C MET A 87 3.74 -9.43 -15.84
N PHE A 88 4.75 -8.57 -15.93
CA PHE A 88 5.32 -8.13 -17.18
C PHE A 88 5.93 -9.30 -17.96
N ILE A 89 6.75 -10.13 -17.30
CA ILE A 89 7.39 -11.29 -17.92
C ILE A 89 6.36 -12.31 -18.40
N LEU A 90 5.33 -12.61 -17.57
CA LEU A 90 4.25 -13.52 -17.95
C LEU A 90 3.47 -13.02 -19.16
N GLY A 91 3.12 -11.73 -19.18
CA GLY A 91 2.46 -11.10 -20.31
C GLY A 91 3.31 -11.12 -21.58
N PHE A 92 4.61 -10.82 -21.45
CA PHE A 92 5.56 -10.85 -22.56
C PHE A 92 5.72 -12.27 -23.14
N ILE A 93 5.87 -13.28 -22.30
CA ILE A 93 5.96 -14.70 -22.73
C ILE A 93 4.67 -15.11 -23.46
N ALA A 94 3.50 -14.75 -22.93
CA ALA A 94 2.23 -15.07 -23.58
C ALA A 94 2.10 -14.41 -24.95
N VAL A 95 2.47 -13.13 -25.10
CA VAL A 95 2.49 -12.44 -26.40
C VAL A 95 3.49 -13.10 -27.36
N ALA A 96 4.68 -13.45 -26.86
CA ALA A 96 5.70 -14.12 -27.66
C ALA A 96 5.22 -15.49 -28.20
N ILE A 97 4.59 -16.29 -27.36
CA ILE A 97 4.03 -17.60 -27.76
C ILE A 97 2.96 -17.42 -28.85
N ILE A 98 2.03 -16.47 -28.66
CA ILE A 98 0.99 -16.18 -29.66
C ILE A 98 1.63 -15.71 -30.98
N GLY A 99 2.66 -14.86 -30.90
CA GLY A 99 3.39 -14.38 -32.08
C GLY A 99 4.12 -15.48 -32.83
N VAL A 100 4.83 -16.37 -32.12
CA VAL A 100 5.55 -17.51 -32.70
C VAL A 100 4.59 -18.49 -33.37
N ASN A 101 3.50 -18.84 -32.69
CA ASN A 101 2.48 -19.72 -33.27
C ASN A 101 1.90 -19.14 -34.56
N LYS A 102 1.67 -17.81 -34.56
CA LYS A 102 1.19 -17.12 -35.76
C LYS A 102 2.18 -17.17 -36.92
N LEU A 103 3.47 -16.96 -36.65
CA LEU A 103 4.52 -17.06 -37.67
C LEU A 103 4.63 -18.47 -38.22
N TYR A 104 4.48 -19.49 -37.36
CA TYR A 104 4.48 -20.89 -37.77
C TYR A 104 3.31 -21.21 -38.71
N ASP A 105 2.09 -20.79 -38.37
CA ASP A 105 0.91 -20.97 -39.22
C ASP A 105 1.02 -20.29 -40.53
N LEU A 106 1.60 -19.05 -40.57
CA LEU A 106 1.86 -18.29 -41.80
C LEU A 106 2.85 -19.02 -42.71
N TYR A 107 3.92 -19.58 -42.11
CA TYR A 107 4.94 -20.31 -42.88
C TYR A 107 4.42 -21.66 -43.39
N SER A 108 3.55 -22.32 -42.66
CA SER A 108 2.94 -23.62 -43.01
C SER A 108 1.78 -23.53 -43.98
N GLY A 109 1.38 -22.30 -44.42
CA GLY A 109 0.27 -22.11 -45.35
C GLY A 109 -1.10 -22.44 -44.80
N ASN A 110 -1.26 -22.61 -43.47
CA ASN A 110 -2.51 -22.86 -42.83
C ASN A 110 -3.43 -21.64 -42.80
N PRO A 111 -4.77 -21.80 -42.84
CA PRO A 111 -5.69 -20.69 -42.66
C PRO A 111 -5.50 -20.12 -41.25
N TYR A 112 -4.98 -18.90 -41.14
CA TYR A 112 -4.68 -18.24 -39.89
C TYR A 112 -5.73 -17.19 -39.55
N ARG A 113 -6.07 -17.08 -38.24
CA ARG A 113 -6.87 -15.97 -37.71
C ARG A 113 -5.95 -14.76 -37.39
N LEU A 114 -6.49 -13.56 -37.43
CA LEU A 114 -5.74 -12.39 -37.00
C LEU A 114 -5.37 -12.52 -35.51
N ILE A 115 -4.20 -12.00 -35.12
CA ILE A 115 -3.78 -12.00 -33.71
C ILE A 115 -4.79 -11.22 -32.85
N THR A 116 -5.36 -10.16 -33.44
CA THR A 116 -6.37 -9.31 -32.80
C THR A 116 -7.70 -10.00 -32.59
N ASP A 117 -7.99 -11.14 -33.25
CA ASP A 117 -9.22 -11.90 -33.02
C ASP A 117 -9.10 -12.84 -31.82
N SER A 118 -7.91 -12.96 -31.24
CA SER A 118 -7.67 -13.78 -30.06
C SER A 118 -7.87 -12.98 -28.77
N PRO A 119 -8.82 -13.34 -27.92
CA PRO A 119 -9.01 -12.69 -26.62
C PRO A 119 -7.77 -12.84 -25.71
N TYR A 120 -7.00 -13.90 -25.90
CA TYR A 120 -5.77 -14.13 -25.11
C TYR A 120 -4.68 -13.10 -25.38
N PHE A 121 -4.62 -12.55 -26.60
CA PHE A 121 -3.70 -11.46 -26.92
C PHE A 121 -3.97 -10.22 -26.09
N TYR A 122 -5.24 -9.82 -25.95
CA TYR A 122 -5.62 -8.66 -25.15
C TYR A 122 -5.38 -8.88 -23.66
N LEU A 123 -5.64 -10.10 -23.16
CA LEU A 123 -5.32 -10.45 -21.77
C LEU A 123 -3.83 -10.36 -21.49
N ALA A 124 -3.01 -10.89 -22.38
CA ALA A 124 -1.54 -10.82 -22.25
C ALA A 124 -1.03 -9.39 -22.30
N LEU A 125 -1.55 -8.57 -23.22
CA LEU A 125 -1.20 -7.15 -23.34
C LEU A 125 -1.59 -6.37 -22.08
N THR A 126 -2.82 -6.59 -21.58
CA THR A 126 -3.31 -5.95 -20.35
C THR A 126 -2.45 -6.33 -19.15
N THR A 127 -2.08 -7.60 -19.04
CA THR A 127 -1.21 -8.10 -17.96
C THR A 127 0.17 -7.41 -18.01
N MET A 128 0.73 -7.22 -19.19
CA MET A 128 2.00 -6.53 -19.39
C MET A 128 1.91 -5.05 -19.02
N ILE A 129 0.82 -4.39 -19.38
CA ILE A 129 0.58 -2.97 -19.04
C ILE A 129 0.45 -2.81 -17.51
N ILE A 130 -0.37 -3.66 -16.86
CA ILE A 130 -0.54 -3.64 -15.41
C ILE A 130 0.79 -3.92 -14.71
N GLY A 131 1.59 -4.87 -15.20
CA GLY A 131 2.92 -5.17 -14.68
C GLY A 131 3.84 -3.96 -14.71
N THR A 132 3.86 -3.23 -15.83
CA THR A 132 4.64 -1.99 -15.97
C THR A 132 4.17 -0.90 -15.00
N GLN A 133 2.85 -0.74 -14.85
CA GLN A 133 2.27 0.25 -13.92
C GLN A 133 2.62 -0.06 -12.47
N LEU A 134 2.51 -1.33 -12.06
CA LEU A 134 2.90 -1.77 -10.71
C LEU A 134 4.39 -1.53 -10.44
N PHE A 135 5.25 -1.83 -11.41
CA PHE A 135 6.68 -1.57 -11.30
C PHE A 135 6.98 -0.08 -11.10
N LEU A 136 6.38 0.78 -11.92
CA LEU A 136 6.53 2.24 -11.81
C LEU A 136 5.99 2.77 -10.48
N ALA A 137 4.84 2.27 -10.03
CA ALA A 137 4.26 2.64 -8.73
C ALA A 137 5.20 2.27 -7.58
N GLY A 138 5.80 1.07 -7.62
CA GLY A 138 6.80 0.63 -6.64
C GLY A 138 8.05 1.52 -6.65
N PHE A 139 8.53 1.88 -7.83
CA PHE A 139 9.69 2.77 -7.99
C PHE A 139 9.43 4.18 -7.43
N ILE A 140 8.28 4.76 -7.77
CA ILE A 140 7.87 6.08 -7.23
C ILE A 140 7.72 6.01 -5.71
N GLY A 141 7.07 4.97 -5.19
CA GLY A 141 6.93 4.76 -3.74
C GLY A 141 8.28 4.69 -3.03
N GLU A 142 9.26 4.00 -3.60
CA GLU A 142 10.62 3.92 -3.06
C GLU A 142 11.34 5.27 -3.08
N LEU A 143 11.19 6.07 -4.14
CA LEU A 143 11.75 7.41 -4.21
C LEU A 143 11.18 8.33 -3.13
N ILE A 144 9.85 8.26 -2.91
CA ILE A 144 9.18 9.04 -1.87
C ILE A 144 9.68 8.59 -0.48
N ALA A 145 9.73 7.28 -0.24
CA ALA A 145 10.21 6.73 1.03
C ALA A 145 11.67 7.09 1.31
N ARG A 146 12.52 7.17 0.29
CA ARG A 146 13.92 7.60 0.45
C ARG A 146 14.06 9.08 0.76
N ASN A 147 13.21 9.92 0.24
CA ASN A 147 13.23 11.37 0.45
C ASN A 147 12.49 11.79 1.74
N ALA A 148 11.88 10.86 2.48
CA ALA A 148 11.20 11.16 3.72
C ALA A 148 12.21 11.67 4.78
N PRO A 149 12.03 12.89 5.34
CA PRO A 149 13.00 13.51 6.26
C PRO A 149 13.14 12.75 7.58
N GLU A 150 12.18 11.90 7.91
CA GLU A 150 12.15 11.17 9.18
C GLU A 150 12.94 9.85 9.17
N ARG A 151 13.38 9.40 8.03
CA ARG A 151 14.09 8.12 7.88
C ARG A 151 15.37 8.00 8.71
N ASN A 152 16.04 9.14 8.97
CA ASN A 152 17.31 9.19 9.69
C ASN A 152 17.17 9.69 11.14
N LYS A 153 15.94 9.89 11.62
CA LYS A 153 15.68 10.22 13.01
C LYS A 153 15.72 8.94 13.83
N TYR A 154 16.78 8.75 14.61
CA TYR A 154 16.87 7.71 15.62
C TYR A 154 16.77 8.32 17.01
N GLN A 155 16.09 7.64 17.89
CA GLN A 155 16.00 8.04 19.30
C GLN A 155 17.18 7.42 20.05
N ILE A 156 17.96 8.26 20.72
CA ILE A 156 19.07 7.81 21.57
C ILE A 156 18.47 7.42 22.91
N GLU A 157 18.53 6.16 23.28
CA GLU A 157 17.96 5.66 24.54
C GLU A 157 18.85 5.98 25.74
N LYS A 158 20.19 6.07 25.53
CA LYS A 158 21.17 6.48 26.54
C LYS A 158 22.39 7.12 25.86
N GLU A 159 22.81 8.25 26.35
CA GLU A 159 24.17 8.76 26.15
C GLU A 159 25.08 8.10 27.19
N LEU A 160 26.16 7.50 26.72
CA LEU A 160 27.21 6.88 27.54
C LEU A 160 28.15 7.97 28.07
#